data_5fc863a760ca28240db2117976b518f8
#
_entry.id   5fc863a760ca28240db2117976b518f8
#
_cell.length_a   1.000
_cell.length_b   1.000
_cell.length_c   1.000
_cell.angle_alpha   90.00
_cell.angle_beta   90.00
_cell.angle_gamma   90.00
#
_symmetry.space_group_name_H-M   'P 1'
#
loop_
_entity.id
_entity.type
_entity.pdbx_description
1 polymer ?
#
loop_
_entity_poly.entity_id
_entity_poly.type
_entity_poly.pdbx_seq_one_letter_code
_entity_poly.pdbx_strand_id
1 'polypeptide(L)'
;MKHSCRSIVGTLAAMTLMGLASPTALAEEPTTPPAGDVVAEQPAAPPVAPADASPAVPATPPAPVAASEAPSAQPSESSAPAVSPSEAPSAAPSEDATPSDKPSVPSAEPKKEWREENGKLYYYENGVKKTNTWVPDGGRKYYVGADGTLQTSTWLQLDGKRYYADAHGAALTGRQNVDNAEYYFDSDGVMQANRWIDQDGLSFYAQSSGIIATSTWLHLGDKWFYANEVGAKSIGLVKVGASWYHFNNDGSMTASTWKQVSDHWYYANADGDLATGWKQISDAWFHFNDNSVMSTGWISPNGHWYYLSGNGAMSTGWARVDGSWYYFDTTGAMRSSTWVSNGGQWFYLEGSGAMAAGKWISPDGHWYYADRTGAMVTGWKQIDGAWYFFHGNGVMASGWQQIGGTWYYLGAGGTMATGWQQISGAWYYLGGNGAMTTGWQQIGGTWYYFNSDGAMATKKWIEGTFYVDGSGAMLVSTTRTIDGWTYTFDGNGRWITVNNGGYSCPAWAPIKGNASSKIYHHPWNQSYSETKPEACFSTDAQAVAAGFRAAKR
;
A
#
# COMPACT_ATOMS: atom_id res chain seq x y z
N MET A 1 -14.61 -56.85 -4.92
CA MET A 1 -15.98 -56.99 -5.42
C MET A 1 -16.43 -55.59 -5.79
N LYS A 2 -16.26 -55.18 -7.02
CA LYS A 2 -17.13 -55.28 -8.23
C LYS A 2 -18.56 -54.82 -7.96
N HIS A 3 -18.94 -53.68 -8.45
CA HIS A 3 -19.88 -53.29 -9.52
C HIS A 3 -20.25 -51.81 -9.36
N SER A 4 -20.07 -50.98 -10.29
CA SER A 4 -20.44 -50.82 -11.70
C SER A 4 -21.60 -49.83 -11.90
N CYS A 5 -21.25 -48.78 -12.66
CA CYS A 5 -21.99 -47.98 -13.65
C CYS A 5 -23.52 -47.91 -13.66
N ARG A 6 -24.05 -46.72 -13.91
CA ARG A 6 -24.80 -46.41 -15.14
C ARG A 6 -25.04 -44.90 -15.36
N SER A 7 -24.58 -44.48 -16.52
CA SER A 7 -24.99 -43.28 -17.27
C SER A 7 -26.48 -43.33 -17.64
N ILE A 8 -27.11 -42.15 -17.74
CA ILE A 8 -28.22 -41.93 -18.64
C ILE A 8 -28.01 -40.59 -19.39
N VAL A 9 -27.94 -40.76 -20.71
CA VAL A 9 -27.91 -39.76 -21.77
C VAL A 9 -29.35 -39.52 -22.24
N GLY A 10 -29.65 -38.32 -22.69
CA GLY A 10 -30.81 -38.01 -23.52
C GLY A 10 -31.34 -36.60 -23.27
N THR A 11 -31.68 -35.71 -24.15
CA THR A 11 -31.67 -35.62 -25.61
C THR A 11 -31.96 -34.15 -25.95
N LEU A 12 -31.43 -33.67 -27.07
CA LEU A 12 -31.68 -32.39 -27.76
C LEU A 12 -33.17 -32.10 -27.98
N ALA A 13 -33.54 -30.82 -27.93
CA ALA A 13 -34.47 -30.22 -28.85
C ALA A 13 -34.13 -28.74 -29.08
N ALA A 14 -33.83 -28.42 -30.32
CA ALA A 14 -33.71 -27.07 -30.86
C ALA A 14 -35.12 -26.53 -31.20
N MET A 15 -35.33 -25.24 -30.96
CA MET A 15 -36.30 -24.47 -31.75
C MET A 15 -35.93 -22.98 -31.85
N THR A 16 -36.14 -22.47 -32.99
CA THR A 16 -35.65 -21.37 -33.78
C THR A 16 -36.40 -20.03 -33.48
N LEU A 17 -35.64 -18.92 -33.64
CA LEU A 17 -36.00 -17.53 -34.09
C LEU A 17 -37.24 -16.83 -33.54
N MET A 18 -37.06 -15.65 -33.00
CA MET A 18 -37.38 -14.37 -33.63
C MET A 18 -36.83 -13.20 -32.80
N GLY A 19 -36.19 -12.27 -33.48
CA GLY A 19 -35.53 -11.11 -32.97
C GLY A 19 -36.44 -9.98 -32.51
N LEU A 20 -35.88 -9.13 -31.69
CA LEU A 20 -36.20 -7.70 -31.62
C LEU A 20 -35.01 -6.93 -31.03
N ALA A 21 -34.83 -5.76 -31.55
CA ALA A 21 -33.68 -4.86 -31.54
C ALA A 21 -33.19 -4.39 -30.17
N SER A 22 -31.89 -4.04 -30.19
CA SER A 22 -31.06 -3.32 -29.20
C SER A 22 -31.68 -2.00 -28.70
N PRO A 23 -31.16 -1.47 -27.58
CA PRO A 23 -30.25 -0.36 -27.75
C PRO A 23 -28.88 -0.56 -27.09
N THR A 24 -27.88 -0.22 -27.86
CA THR A 24 -26.46 -0.01 -27.53
C THR A 24 -26.28 0.94 -26.35
N ALA A 25 -25.70 0.46 -25.26
CA ALA A 25 -25.05 1.30 -24.29
C ALA A 25 -23.60 1.47 -24.75
N LEU A 26 -23.23 2.70 -25.08
CA LEU A 26 -21.88 3.15 -25.38
C LEU A 26 -21.01 2.96 -24.13
N ALA A 27 -20.05 2.07 -24.23
CA ALA A 27 -18.90 2.05 -23.31
C ALA A 27 -17.98 3.21 -23.71
N GLU A 28 -17.79 4.17 -22.84
CA GLU A 28 -16.72 5.16 -22.94
C GLU A 28 -15.38 4.45 -22.75
N GLU A 29 -14.61 4.37 -23.81
CA GLU A 29 -13.19 4.03 -23.75
C GLU A 29 -12.41 5.17 -23.06
N PRO A 30 -11.39 4.87 -22.24
CA PRO A 30 -10.51 5.91 -21.71
C PRO A 30 -9.66 6.47 -22.86
N THR A 31 -9.85 7.75 -23.15
CA THR A 31 -9.04 8.52 -24.10
C THR A 31 -7.59 8.55 -23.66
N THR A 32 -6.74 7.84 -24.39
CA THR A 32 -5.29 8.07 -24.43
C THR A 32 -5.04 9.46 -25.05
N PRO A 33 -4.13 10.28 -24.50
CA PRO A 33 -3.75 11.52 -25.16
C PRO A 33 -3.05 11.20 -26.48
N PRO A 34 -3.28 12.01 -27.55
CA PRO A 34 -2.76 11.73 -28.88
C PRO A 34 -1.23 11.79 -28.88
N ALA A 35 -0.61 10.75 -29.43
CA ALA A 35 0.78 10.78 -29.86
C ALA A 35 0.90 11.80 -30.99
N GLY A 36 1.53 12.93 -30.74
CA GLY A 36 1.85 13.90 -31.76
C GLY A 36 2.89 13.32 -32.71
N ASP A 37 2.51 13.14 -33.97
CA ASP A 37 3.42 12.84 -35.07
C ASP A 37 4.46 13.98 -35.19
N VAL A 38 5.70 13.67 -34.88
CA VAL A 38 6.83 14.57 -35.17
C VAL A 38 7.26 14.32 -36.62
N VAL A 39 6.67 15.05 -37.53
CA VAL A 39 7.21 15.21 -38.87
C VAL A 39 8.53 15.94 -38.71
N ALA A 40 9.62 15.33 -39.19
CA ALA A 40 10.92 15.95 -39.26
C ALA A 40 10.91 17.05 -40.34
N GLU A 41 10.61 18.26 -39.94
CA GLU A 41 10.76 19.44 -40.77
C GLU A 41 12.20 19.97 -40.62
N GLN A 42 12.89 20.09 -41.73
CA GLN A 42 14.27 20.55 -41.83
C GLN A 42 14.34 22.05 -41.48
N PRO A 43 15.13 22.51 -40.48
CA PRO A 43 15.05 23.87 -39.98
C PRO A 43 15.69 24.88 -40.94
N ALA A 44 14.99 25.97 -41.19
CA ALA A 44 15.53 27.20 -41.73
C ALA A 44 16.46 27.89 -40.72
N ALA A 45 17.53 28.53 -41.22
CA ALA A 45 18.56 29.14 -40.38
C ALA A 45 18.02 30.21 -39.41
N PRO A 46 18.46 30.24 -38.16
CA PRO A 46 18.08 31.27 -37.20
C PRO A 46 18.96 32.53 -37.29
N PRO A 47 18.47 33.72 -36.91
CA PRO A 47 19.25 34.93 -36.81
C PRO A 47 20.17 34.94 -35.58
N VAL A 48 21.30 35.60 -35.73
CA VAL A 48 22.36 35.79 -34.73
C VAL A 48 21.83 36.61 -33.55
N ALA A 49 21.94 36.09 -32.32
CA ALA A 49 21.71 36.82 -31.09
C ALA A 49 23.04 37.09 -30.34
N PRO A 50 23.15 38.22 -29.62
CA PRO A 50 24.40 38.67 -29.01
C PRO A 50 24.79 37.90 -27.74
N ALA A 51 26.08 37.89 -27.47
CA ALA A 51 26.74 37.26 -26.34
C ALA A 51 26.45 37.97 -25.00
N ASP A 52 26.62 37.18 -23.92
CA ASP A 52 26.75 37.54 -22.51
C ASP A 52 25.49 37.67 -21.65
N ALA A 53 25.23 36.58 -20.91
CA ALA A 53 24.89 36.62 -19.48
C ALA A 53 25.16 35.25 -18.85
N SER A 54 26.05 35.20 -17.89
CA SER A 54 26.28 34.05 -17.00
C SER A 54 25.01 33.62 -16.29
N PRO A 55 24.70 32.32 -16.16
CA PRO A 55 23.54 31.86 -15.42
C PRO A 55 23.80 31.97 -13.93
N ALA A 56 22.85 32.61 -13.23
CA ALA A 56 22.74 32.64 -11.79
C ALA A 56 22.50 31.22 -11.24
N VAL A 57 23.22 30.90 -10.18
CA VAL A 57 23.05 29.69 -9.39
C VAL A 57 21.64 29.67 -8.80
N PRO A 58 20.83 28.61 -8.98
CA PRO A 58 19.54 28.50 -8.29
C PRO A 58 19.73 28.23 -6.81
N ALA A 59 19.00 29.00 -6.00
CA ALA A 59 18.95 28.90 -4.55
C ALA A 59 18.42 27.52 -4.10
N THR A 60 19.07 26.98 -3.09
CA THR A 60 18.67 25.77 -2.34
C THR A 60 17.26 25.92 -1.78
N PRO A 61 16.38 24.93 -1.91
CA PRO A 61 15.10 24.93 -1.20
C PRO A 61 15.29 24.72 0.30
N PRO A 62 14.44 25.29 1.18
CA PRO A 62 14.53 25.12 2.62
C PRO A 62 14.26 23.69 3.05
N ALA A 63 14.99 23.25 4.09
CA ALA A 63 14.84 21.96 4.73
C ALA A 63 13.43 21.77 5.31
N PRO A 64 12.89 20.52 5.35
CA PRO A 64 11.61 20.25 5.98
C PRO A 64 11.70 20.43 7.49
N VAL A 65 10.74 21.18 8.04
CA VAL A 65 10.56 21.38 9.47
C VAL A 65 10.26 20.03 10.13
N ALA A 66 11.06 19.65 11.11
CA ALA A 66 10.86 18.46 11.92
C ALA A 66 9.49 18.52 12.63
N ALA A 67 8.70 17.46 12.48
CA ALA A 67 7.50 17.27 13.28
C ALA A 67 7.90 17.03 14.73
N SER A 68 7.34 17.83 15.62
CA SER A 68 7.45 17.77 17.06
C SER A 68 7.05 16.39 17.59
N GLU A 69 7.95 15.73 18.30
CA GLU A 69 7.68 14.54 19.10
C GLU A 69 6.69 14.86 20.21
N ALA A 70 5.61 14.07 20.31
CA ALA A 70 4.73 14.05 21.45
C ALA A 70 5.42 13.34 22.63
N PRO A 71 5.23 13.79 23.88
CA PRO A 71 5.93 13.24 25.02
C PRO A 71 5.42 11.84 25.39
N SER A 72 6.35 10.92 25.52
CA SER A 72 6.21 9.59 26.09
C SER A 72 5.79 9.70 27.57
N ALA A 73 4.59 9.23 27.92
CA ALA A 73 4.19 9.02 29.30
C ALA A 73 4.64 7.60 29.72
N GLN A 74 5.64 7.56 30.59
CA GLN A 74 5.97 6.35 31.38
C GLN A 74 4.84 6.10 32.41
N PRO A 75 4.44 4.84 32.63
CA PRO A 75 3.63 4.50 33.78
C PRO A 75 4.51 4.44 35.03
N SER A 76 4.17 5.25 36.01
CA SER A 76 4.71 5.19 37.37
C SER A 76 4.16 3.97 38.09
N GLU A 77 5.04 3.12 38.56
CA GLU A 77 4.76 2.08 39.53
C GLU A 77 4.26 2.72 40.83
N SER A 78 3.07 2.35 41.27
CA SER A 78 2.56 2.61 42.60
C SER A 78 2.63 1.31 43.39
N SER A 79 3.53 1.30 44.35
CA SER A 79 3.75 0.27 45.35
C SER A 79 2.50 0.12 46.24
N ALA A 80 2.03 -1.11 46.36
CA ALA A 80 1.06 -1.52 47.36
C ALA A 80 1.69 -1.56 48.77
N PRO A 81 1.00 -1.13 49.80
CA PRO A 81 1.45 -1.42 51.17
C PRO A 81 0.93 -2.79 51.63
N ALA A 82 1.84 -3.60 52.09
CA ALA A 82 1.59 -4.83 52.81
C ALA A 82 0.89 -4.54 54.15
N VAL A 83 -0.19 -5.24 54.44
CA VAL A 83 -0.78 -5.29 55.80
C VAL A 83 -0.61 -6.69 56.33
N SER A 84 0.19 -6.81 57.39
CA SER A 84 0.40 -8.00 58.19
C SER A 84 -0.86 -8.35 59.03
N PRO A 85 -1.05 -9.64 59.38
CA PRO A 85 -2.18 -10.08 60.16
C PRO A 85 -1.99 -9.79 61.64
N SER A 86 -3.01 -9.22 62.27
CA SER A 86 -3.08 -9.01 63.72
C SER A 86 -3.69 -10.18 64.42
N GLU A 87 -2.99 -10.57 65.49
CA GLU A 87 -3.26 -11.68 66.39
C GLU A 87 -4.59 -11.55 67.13
N ALA A 88 -5.15 -12.70 67.45
CA ALA A 88 -6.25 -12.89 68.38
C ALA A 88 -5.78 -12.70 69.83
N PRO A 89 -6.62 -12.15 70.72
CA PRO A 89 -6.35 -12.30 72.13
C PRO A 89 -7.15 -13.48 72.74
N SER A 90 -6.39 -14.33 73.38
CA SER A 90 -6.80 -15.33 74.33
C SER A 90 -7.38 -14.67 75.61
N ALA A 91 -8.48 -15.18 76.08
CA ALA A 91 -8.87 -14.97 77.47
C ALA A 91 -9.47 -16.25 78.01
N ALA A 92 -8.83 -16.81 79.01
CA ALA A 92 -9.23 -17.92 79.85
C ALA A 92 -9.97 -17.42 81.12
N PRO A 93 -10.32 -18.23 82.05
CA PRO A 93 -11.71 -18.51 82.40
C PRO A 93 -12.05 -17.90 83.77
N SER A 94 -13.29 -17.83 84.07
CA SER A 94 -13.74 -17.69 85.50
C SER A 94 -14.77 -18.74 85.81
N GLU A 95 -14.45 -19.46 86.84
CA GLU A 95 -15.24 -20.47 87.55
C GLU A 95 -16.40 -19.86 88.31
N ASP A 96 -17.36 -20.71 88.55
CA ASP A 96 -18.14 -20.85 89.78
C ASP A 96 -19.59 -20.38 89.72
N ALA A 97 -20.47 -21.41 89.68
CA ALA A 97 -21.66 -21.46 90.48
C ALA A 97 -22.31 -22.85 90.47
N THR A 98 -22.43 -23.42 91.59
CA THR A 98 -22.92 -24.72 92.07
C THR A 98 -24.35 -25.06 91.67
N PRO A 99 -24.74 -26.32 91.77
CA PRO A 99 -25.91 -26.94 91.11
C PRO A 99 -27.16 -26.76 91.90
N SER A 100 -28.28 -26.57 91.15
CA SER A 100 -29.64 -26.80 91.77
C SER A 100 -30.24 -28.00 91.09
N ASP A 101 -30.28 -29.09 91.89
CA ASP A 101 -31.01 -30.29 91.61
C ASP A 101 -32.50 -30.03 91.43
N LYS A 102 -33.00 -30.29 90.24
CA LYS A 102 -34.43 -30.62 90.03
C LYS A 102 -34.51 -31.84 89.15
N PRO A 103 -35.19 -32.90 89.52
CA PRO A 103 -35.25 -34.12 88.74
C PRO A 103 -36.00 -33.86 87.45
N SER A 104 -35.29 -33.96 86.35
CA SER A 104 -35.89 -33.99 85.02
C SER A 104 -36.46 -35.37 84.78
N VAL A 105 -37.79 -35.41 84.73
CA VAL A 105 -38.52 -36.56 84.19
C VAL A 105 -38.03 -36.82 82.78
N PRO A 106 -37.58 -38.02 82.41
CA PRO A 106 -37.26 -38.32 81.03
C PRO A 106 -38.53 -38.19 80.21
N SER A 107 -38.59 -37.13 79.38
CA SER A 107 -39.59 -37.02 78.36
C SER A 107 -39.35 -38.18 77.39
N ALA A 108 -40.22 -39.19 77.46
CA ALA A 108 -40.20 -40.28 76.49
C ALA A 108 -40.30 -39.69 75.12
N GLU A 109 -39.29 -39.94 74.28
CA GLU A 109 -39.35 -39.52 72.89
C GLU A 109 -40.64 -39.94 72.22
N PRO A 110 -41.30 -39.11 71.42
CA PRO A 110 -42.59 -39.47 70.82
C PRO A 110 -42.41 -40.70 69.93
N LYS A 111 -43.23 -41.72 70.14
CA LYS A 111 -43.24 -42.94 69.31
C LYS A 111 -43.72 -42.59 67.92
N LYS A 112 -42.79 -42.60 66.96
CA LYS A 112 -42.97 -42.23 65.52
C LYS A 112 -42.92 -43.50 64.69
N GLU A 113 -43.96 -43.78 63.87
CA GLU A 113 -44.02 -45.02 63.07
C GLU A 113 -44.83 -44.84 61.78
N TRP A 114 -44.35 -45.45 60.70
CA TRP A 114 -45.11 -45.64 59.48
C TRP A 114 -45.96 -46.93 59.60
N ARG A 115 -47.21 -46.83 59.16
CA ARG A 115 -48.10 -47.99 59.08
C ARG A 115 -48.72 -48.14 57.71
N GLU A 116 -48.70 -49.32 57.15
CA GLU A 116 -49.40 -49.65 55.93
C GLU A 116 -50.83 -50.13 56.26
N GLU A 117 -51.80 -49.48 55.66
CA GLU A 117 -53.20 -49.80 55.79
C GLU A 117 -53.85 -49.84 54.41
N ASN A 118 -54.36 -50.97 53.95
CA ASN A 118 -54.99 -51.17 52.63
C ASN A 118 -54.09 -50.74 51.46
N GLY A 119 -52.77 -51.04 51.50
CA GLY A 119 -51.80 -50.72 50.49
C GLY A 119 -51.40 -49.20 50.43
N LYS A 120 -51.74 -48.43 51.45
CA LYS A 120 -51.39 -47.04 51.64
C LYS A 120 -50.58 -46.83 52.90
N LEU A 121 -49.57 -45.98 52.88
CA LEU A 121 -48.72 -45.64 54.03
C LEU A 121 -49.26 -44.41 54.74
N TYR A 122 -49.32 -44.50 56.06
CA TYR A 122 -49.76 -43.45 56.98
C TYR A 122 -48.69 -43.26 58.05
N TYR A 123 -48.58 -42.05 58.55
CA TYR A 123 -47.64 -41.74 59.63
C TYR A 123 -48.36 -41.44 60.91
N TYR A 124 -47.89 -42.08 61.93
CA TYR A 124 -48.44 -41.95 63.29
C TYR A 124 -47.40 -41.40 64.26
N GLU A 125 -47.81 -40.47 65.10
CA GLU A 125 -47.00 -39.94 66.19
C GLU A 125 -47.81 -40.07 67.49
N ASN A 126 -47.29 -40.83 68.43
CA ASN A 126 -48.00 -41.22 69.68
C ASN A 126 -49.39 -41.85 69.42
N GLY A 127 -49.48 -42.62 68.35
CA GLY A 127 -50.75 -43.27 67.98
C GLY A 127 -51.76 -42.38 67.27
N VAL A 128 -51.45 -41.11 67.02
CA VAL A 128 -52.30 -40.16 66.29
C VAL A 128 -51.86 -40.09 64.86
N LYS A 129 -52.77 -40.29 63.91
CA LYS A 129 -52.54 -40.16 62.46
C LYS A 129 -52.30 -38.73 62.11
N LYS A 130 -51.21 -38.49 61.41
CA LYS A 130 -50.86 -37.14 60.85
C LYS A 130 -51.55 -36.91 59.51
N THR A 131 -51.99 -35.71 59.31
CA THR A 131 -52.60 -35.23 58.04
C THR A 131 -52.10 -33.85 57.66
N ASN A 132 -52.10 -33.54 56.39
CA ASN A 132 -51.66 -32.20 55.81
C ASN A 132 -50.37 -31.69 56.46
N THR A 133 -49.36 -32.51 56.57
CA THR A 133 -48.13 -32.10 57.26
C THR A 133 -46.88 -32.79 56.69
N TRP A 134 -45.75 -32.13 56.87
CA TRP A 134 -44.44 -32.71 56.64
C TRP A 134 -44.00 -33.58 57.81
N VAL A 135 -43.48 -34.71 57.46
CA VAL A 135 -42.94 -35.68 58.41
C VAL A 135 -41.47 -35.87 58.16
N PRO A 136 -40.57 -35.50 59.07
CA PRO A 136 -39.16 -35.80 58.97
C PRO A 136 -38.89 -37.25 59.40
N ASP A 137 -38.21 -38.02 58.52
CA ASP A 137 -37.75 -39.34 58.81
C ASP A 137 -36.49 -39.71 58.07
N GLY A 138 -35.50 -40.31 58.73
CA GLY A 138 -34.24 -40.72 58.13
C GLY A 138 -33.45 -39.60 57.41
N GLY A 139 -33.57 -38.34 57.90
CA GLY A 139 -32.94 -37.19 57.29
C GLY A 139 -33.63 -36.66 56.01
N ARG A 140 -34.80 -37.25 55.67
CA ARG A 140 -35.65 -36.83 54.56
C ARG A 140 -36.98 -36.27 55.06
N LYS A 141 -37.71 -35.54 54.21
CA LYS A 141 -39.04 -34.99 54.50
C LYS A 141 -40.08 -35.72 53.65
N TYR A 142 -41.16 -36.11 54.22
CA TYR A 142 -42.29 -36.82 53.60
C TYR A 142 -43.55 -36.01 53.81
N TYR A 143 -44.43 -35.92 52.85
CA TYR A 143 -45.70 -35.22 53.04
C TYR A 143 -46.87 -36.20 53.10
N VAL A 144 -47.66 -36.12 54.13
CA VAL A 144 -48.92 -36.81 54.22
C VAL A 144 -50.08 -35.87 53.93
N GLY A 145 -50.94 -36.28 53.00
CA GLY A 145 -52.06 -35.48 52.52
C GLY A 145 -53.23 -35.34 53.53
N ALA A 146 -54.34 -34.75 53.05
CA ALA A 146 -55.56 -34.53 53.89
C ALA A 146 -56.18 -35.80 54.40
N ASP A 147 -56.10 -36.89 53.66
CA ASP A 147 -56.54 -38.21 54.05
C ASP A 147 -55.53 -38.99 54.95
N GLY A 148 -54.35 -38.34 55.17
CA GLY A 148 -53.24 -38.91 55.94
C GLY A 148 -52.34 -39.82 55.11
N THR A 149 -52.59 -40.06 53.83
CA THR A 149 -51.77 -40.92 52.99
C THR A 149 -50.45 -40.22 52.58
N LEU A 150 -49.38 -41.02 52.54
CA LEU A 150 -48.11 -40.57 51.96
C LEU A 150 -48.32 -40.19 50.51
N GLN A 151 -47.84 -38.97 50.14
CA GLN A 151 -47.84 -38.49 48.75
C GLN A 151 -46.60 -39.01 48.05
N THR A 152 -46.76 -39.64 46.87
CA THR A 152 -45.66 -40.22 46.10
C THR A 152 -45.78 -39.83 44.63
N SER A 153 -44.67 -39.72 43.91
CA SER A 153 -44.58 -39.39 42.45
C SER A 153 -45.49 -38.23 42.06
N THR A 154 -45.50 -37.15 42.85
CA THR A 154 -46.47 -36.06 42.63
C THR A 154 -45.93 -34.70 43.03
N TRP A 155 -46.40 -33.67 42.27
CA TRP A 155 -46.19 -32.28 42.63
C TRP A 155 -47.08 -31.85 43.80
N LEU A 156 -46.46 -31.14 44.72
CA LEU A 156 -47.17 -30.58 45.86
C LEU A 156 -47.13 -29.06 45.83
N GLN A 157 -48.28 -28.40 45.97
CA GLN A 157 -48.42 -26.98 46.12
C GLN A 157 -48.86 -26.63 47.54
N LEU A 158 -47.93 -26.17 48.36
CA LEU A 158 -48.15 -25.93 49.77
C LEU A 158 -47.67 -24.53 50.15
N ASP A 159 -48.53 -23.71 50.74
CA ASP A 159 -48.20 -22.33 51.18
C ASP A 159 -47.51 -21.50 50.13
N GLY A 160 -47.97 -21.56 48.87
CA GLY A 160 -47.39 -20.84 47.74
C GLY A 160 -46.05 -21.39 47.22
N LYS A 161 -45.55 -22.47 47.81
CA LYS A 161 -44.31 -23.16 47.43
C LYS A 161 -44.59 -24.46 46.71
N ARG A 162 -43.75 -24.85 45.77
CA ARG A 162 -43.86 -26.12 45.05
C ARG A 162 -42.79 -27.11 45.53
N TYR A 163 -43.16 -28.37 45.64
CA TYR A 163 -42.31 -29.48 46.03
C TYR A 163 -42.62 -30.66 45.10
N TYR A 164 -41.74 -31.64 45.05
CA TYR A 164 -42.00 -32.91 44.39
C TYR A 164 -41.66 -34.05 45.33
N ALA A 165 -42.63 -34.92 45.56
CA ALA A 165 -42.43 -36.17 46.28
C ALA A 165 -41.97 -37.24 45.27
N ASP A 166 -40.88 -37.94 45.55
CA ASP A 166 -40.34 -39.00 44.68
C ASP A 166 -41.25 -40.28 44.78
N ALA A 167 -40.86 -41.36 44.08
CA ALA A 167 -41.60 -42.62 44.10
C ALA A 167 -41.71 -43.25 45.49
N HIS A 168 -40.81 -42.86 46.40
CA HIS A 168 -40.83 -43.32 47.81
C HIS A 168 -41.47 -42.29 48.75
N GLY A 169 -41.97 -41.20 48.21
CA GLY A 169 -42.61 -40.10 48.94
C GLY A 169 -41.68 -39.10 49.58
N ALA A 170 -40.38 -39.21 49.38
CA ALA A 170 -39.43 -38.25 49.90
C ALA A 170 -39.43 -36.97 49.04
N ALA A 171 -39.44 -35.81 49.70
CA ALA A 171 -39.24 -34.52 48.99
C ALA A 171 -37.87 -34.48 48.31
N LEU A 172 -37.85 -34.12 47.01
CA LEU A 172 -36.62 -33.95 46.26
C LEU A 172 -35.85 -32.74 46.77
N THR A 173 -34.50 -32.83 46.71
CA THR A 173 -33.58 -31.76 47.03
C THR A 173 -32.46 -31.75 45.99
N GLY A 174 -31.82 -30.58 45.78
CA GLY A 174 -30.77 -30.39 44.76
C GLY A 174 -31.33 -30.39 43.34
N ARG A 175 -30.45 -30.64 42.36
CA ARG A 175 -30.79 -30.71 40.93
C ARG A 175 -31.36 -32.10 40.61
N GLN A 176 -32.56 -32.12 40.08
CA GLN A 176 -33.31 -33.35 39.85
C GLN A 176 -34.07 -33.33 38.53
N ASN A 177 -34.16 -34.46 37.86
CA ASN A 177 -34.98 -34.63 36.67
C ASN A 177 -36.37 -35.14 37.06
N VAL A 178 -37.41 -34.41 36.68
CA VAL A 178 -38.81 -34.76 36.91
C VAL A 178 -39.53 -34.60 35.56
N ASP A 179 -40.17 -35.67 35.08
CA ASP A 179 -40.93 -35.68 33.83
C ASP A 179 -40.14 -35.17 32.61
N ASN A 180 -38.86 -35.57 32.46
CA ASN A 180 -37.92 -35.16 31.42
C ASN A 180 -37.52 -33.69 31.46
N ALA A 181 -37.78 -32.95 32.52
CA ALA A 181 -37.31 -31.59 32.75
C ALA A 181 -36.49 -31.53 34.05
N GLU A 182 -35.43 -30.72 34.03
CA GLU A 182 -34.58 -30.51 35.19
C GLU A 182 -35.10 -29.37 36.05
N TYR A 183 -35.12 -29.62 37.35
CA TYR A 183 -35.51 -28.67 38.40
C TYR A 183 -34.44 -28.61 39.48
N TYR A 184 -34.46 -27.54 40.25
CA TYR A 184 -33.65 -27.45 41.46
C TYR A 184 -34.54 -27.20 42.67
N PHE A 185 -34.36 -28.03 43.69
CA PHE A 185 -35.03 -27.92 44.98
C PHE A 185 -33.99 -27.54 46.04
N ASP A 186 -34.31 -26.57 46.89
CA ASP A 186 -33.41 -26.20 47.99
C ASP A 186 -33.33 -27.29 49.07
N SER A 187 -32.56 -27.05 50.15
CA SER A 187 -32.41 -28.00 51.28
C SER A 187 -33.74 -28.30 51.99
N ASP A 188 -34.70 -27.39 51.82
CA ASP A 188 -36.04 -27.60 52.38
C ASP A 188 -36.99 -28.31 51.41
N GLY A 189 -36.54 -28.69 50.24
CA GLY A 189 -37.32 -29.33 49.18
C GLY A 189 -38.13 -28.33 48.34
N VAL A 190 -37.97 -27.01 48.50
CA VAL A 190 -38.73 -26.00 47.75
C VAL A 190 -38.14 -25.84 46.36
N MET A 191 -38.97 -26.02 45.33
CA MET A 191 -38.59 -25.79 43.95
C MET A 191 -38.20 -24.31 43.76
N GLN A 192 -37.02 -24.07 43.20
CA GLN A 192 -36.54 -22.74 42.89
C GLN A 192 -37.03 -22.29 41.50
N ALA A 193 -37.37 -21.01 41.36
CA ALA A 193 -37.84 -20.42 40.10
C ALA A 193 -37.44 -18.96 40.00
N ASN A 194 -37.34 -18.43 38.76
CA ASN A 194 -36.98 -17.04 38.42
C ASN A 194 -35.67 -16.59 39.08
N ARG A 195 -34.66 -17.43 39.15
CA ARG A 195 -33.38 -17.09 39.79
C ARG A 195 -32.21 -17.90 39.28
N TRP A 196 -31.00 -17.33 39.45
CA TRP A 196 -29.76 -18.06 39.31
C TRP A 196 -29.52 -18.96 40.55
N ILE A 197 -28.97 -20.12 40.28
CA ILE A 197 -28.61 -21.12 41.27
C ILE A 197 -27.16 -21.49 41.05
N ASP A 198 -26.33 -21.28 42.04
CA ASP A 198 -24.91 -21.63 41.99
C ASP A 198 -24.72 -23.01 42.62
N GLN A 199 -24.17 -23.93 41.85
CA GLN A 199 -23.90 -25.30 42.29
C GLN A 199 -22.59 -25.79 41.61
N ASP A 200 -21.70 -26.37 42.41
CA ASP A 200 -20.43 -26.98 41.92
C ASP A 200 -19.60 -26.05 41.03
N GLY A 201 -19.58 -24.72 41.33
CA GLY A 201 -18.85 -23.72 40.58
C GLY A 201 -19.52 -23.29 39.27
N LEU A 202 -20.70 -23.79 38.95
CA LEU A 202 -21.51 -23.40 37.79
C LEU A 202 -22.77 -22.67 38.25
N SER A 203 -23.29 -21.76 37.43
CA SER A 203 -24.55 -21.07 37.66
C SER A 203 -25.59 -21.54 36.66
N PHE A 204 -26.79 -21.86 37.13
CA PHE A 204 -27.94 -22.34 36.36
C PHE A 204 -29.11 -21.40 36.55
N TYR A 205 -29.92 -21.17 35.54
CA TYR A 205 -31.12 -20.36 35.69
C TYR A 205 -32.39 -21.21 35.75
N ALA A 206 -33.09 -21.18 36.89
CA ALA A 206 -34.42 -21.73 37.00
C ALA A 206 -35.44 -20.72 36.45
N GLN A 207 -36.14 -21.09 35.39
CA GLN A 207 -37.18 -20.28 34.75
C GLN A 207 -38.40 -20.10 35.65
N SER A 208 -39.40 -19.34 35.21
CA SER A 208 -40.65 -19.14 35.96
C SER A 208 -41.42 -20.44 36.23
N SER A 209 -41.28 -21.42 35.35
CA SER A 209 -41.80 -22.78 35.50
C SER A 209 -41.05 -23.61 36.56
N GLY A 210 -39.85 -23.17 36.97
CA GLY A 210 -38.88 -23.93 37.77
C GLY A 210 -37.91 -24.78 36.93
N ILE A 211 -38.15 -24.92 35.62
CA ILE A 211 -37.29 -25.72 34.72
C ILE A 211 -35.95 -25.01 34.56
N ILE A 212 -34.86 -25.75 34.70
CA ILE A 212 -33.51 -25.24 34.41
C ILE A 212 -33.40 -24.97 32.92
N ALA A 213 -33.01 -23.75 32.58
CA ALA A 213 -32.79 -23.34 31.19
C ALA A 213 -31.58 -24.07 30.60
N THR A 214 -31.73 -24.65 29.40
CA THR A 214 -30.65 -25.29 28.63
C THR A 214 -30.69 -24.84 27.18
N SER A 215 -29.54 -24.70 26.52
CA SER A 215 -29.40 -24.32 25.09
C SER A 215 -30.29 -23.14 24.69
N THR A 216 -30.43 -22.13 25.55
CA THR A 216 -31.41 -21.05 25.34
C THR A 216 -30.89 -19.68 25.78
N TRP A 217 -31.38 -18.66 25.08
CA TRP A 217 -31.18 -17.28 25.44
C TRP A 217 -32.11 -16.84 26.56
N LEU A 218 -31.57 -16.07 27.49
CA LEU A 218 -32.29 -15.52 28.62
C LEU A 218 -32.17 -13.99 28.60
N HIS A 219 -33.31 -13.31 28.54
CA HIS A 219 -33.40 -11.86 28.69
C HIS A 219 -33.85 -11.49 30.08
N LEU A 220 -32.92 -11.06 30.93
CA LEU A 220 -33.17 -10.82 32.36
C LEU A 220 -32.85 -9.35 32.69
N GLY A 221 -33.89 -8.55 32.89
CA GLY A 221 -33.75 -7.09 32.93
C GLY A 221 -33.36 -6.51 31.56
N ASP A 222 -32.30 -5.77 31.53
CA ASP A 222 -31.70 -5.16 30.32
C ASP A 222 -30.53 -5.97 29.71
N LYS A 223 -30.29 -7.18 30.24
CA LYS A 223 -29.15 -8.03 29.88
C LYS A 223 -29.56 -9.33 29.25
N TRP A 224 -28.77 -9.77 28.28
CA TRP A 224 -28.87 -11.09 27.69
C TRP A 224 -27.82 -12.03 28.27
N PHE A 225 -28.25 -13.29 28.50
CA PHE A 225 -27.43 -14.40 28.95
C PHE A 225 -27.70 -15.60 28.05
N TYR A 226 -26.81 -16.56 28.06
CA TYR A 226 -27.01 -17.84 27.38
C TYR A 226 -26.72 -19.00 28.32
N ALA A 227 -27.71 -19.87 28.47
CA ALA A 227 -27.54 -21.14 29.13
C ALA A 227 -27.06 -22.17 28.10
N ASN A 228 -25.92 -22.80 28.33
CA ASN A 228 -25.36 -23.78 27.41
C ASN A 228 -26.12 -25.13 27.46
N GLU A 229 -25.63 -26.15 26.75
CA GLU A 229 -26.27 -27.46 26.63
C GLU A 229 -26.49 -28.16 27.99
N VAL A 230 -25.59 -27.95 28.95
CA VAL A 230 -25.72 -28.49 30.33
C VAL A 230 -26.44 -27.52 31.25
N GLY A 231 -27.00 -26.42 30.73
CA GLY A 231 -27.71 -25.39 31.49
C GLY A 231 -26.82 -24.40 32.23
N ALA A 232 -25.51 -24.53 32.12
CA ALA A 232 -24.59 -23.60 32.77
C ALA A 232 -24.57 -22.23 32.06
N LYS A 233 -24.47 -21.17 32.87
CA LYS A 233 -24.31 -19.79 32.42
C LYS A 233 -23.02 -19.62 31.59
N SER A 234 -23.14 -19.14 30.36
CA SER A 234 -22.01 -18.91 29.47
C SER A 234 -21.17 -17.71 29.92
N ILE A 235 -19.85 -17.83 29.84
CA ILE A 235 -18.85 -16.77 30.09
C ILE A 235 -17.75 -16.85 29.04
N GLY A 236 -17.10 -15.72 28.74
CA GLY A 236 -16.02 -15.64 27.72
C GLY A 236 -16.54 -15.77 26.30
N LEU A 237 -15.71 -16.30 25.39
CA LEU A 237 -16.07 -16.54 24.00
C LEU A 237 -16.85 -17.85 23.85
N VAL A 238 -18.04 -17.76 23.32
CA VAL A 238 -18.94 -18.93 23.14
C VAL A 238 -19.56 -18.89 21.76
N LYS A 239 -19.53 -20.01 21.05
CA LYS A 239 -20.21 -20.18 19.77
C LYS A 239 -21.65 -20.66 20.00
N VAL A 240 -22.62 -19.88 19.51
CA VAL A 240 -24.03 -20.22 19.55
C VAL A 240 -24.56 -20.26 18.11
N GLY A 241 -24.93 -21.46 17.67
CA GLY A 241 -25.26 -21.67 16.26
C GLY A 241 -24.05 -21.39 15.34
N ALA A 242 -24.23 -20.50 14.39
CA ALA A 242 -23.17 -20.11 13.44
C ALA A 242 -22.27 -18.97 13.95
N SER A 243 -22.70 -18.20 14.93
CA SER A 243 -22.06 -16.96 15.38
C SER A 243 -21.30 -17.13 16.68
N TRP A 244 -20.23 -16.33 16.84
CA TRP A 244 -19.53 -16.19 18.09
C TRP A 244 -20.12 -15.03 18.91
N TYR A 245 -20.13 -15.19 20.23
CA TYR A 245 -20.56 -14.18 21.21
C TYR A 245 -19.52 -14.08 22.32
N HIS A 246 -19.46 -12.94 22.97
CA HIS A 246 -18.68 -12.77 24.19
C HIS A 246 -19.59 -12.47 25.36
N PHE A 247 -19.42 -13.23 26.44
CA PHE A 247 -20.12 -13.04 27.74
C PHE A 247 -19.12 -12.55 28.77
N ASN A 248 -19.49 -11.51 29.50
CA ASN A 248 -18.70 -10.98 30.61
C ASN A 248 -18.61 -12.01 31.77
N ASN A 249 -17.78 -11.70 32.76
CA ASN A 249 -17.63 -12.60 33.93
C ASN A 249 -18.93 -12.77 34.74
N ASP A 250 -19.85 -11.80 34.66
CA ASP A 250 -21.19 -11.93 35.24
C ASP A 250 -22.15 -12.77 34.38
N GLY A 251 -21.70 -13.20 33.21
CA GLY A 251 -22.46 -13.95 32.21
C GLY A 251 -23.30 -13.07 31.29
N SER A 252 -23.30 -11.75 31.43
CA SER A 252 -24.01 -10.84 30.53
C SER A 252 -23.34 -10.77 29.17
N MET A 253 -24.13 -10.80 28.07
CA MET A 253 -23.65 -10.68 26.70
C MET A 253 -23.08 -9.30 26.45
N THR A 254 -21.96 -9.24 25.78
CA THR A 254 -21.36 -7.99 25.28
C THR A 254 -22.02 -7.58 23.96
N ALA A 255 -22.38 -6.30 23.80
CA ALA A 255 -22.96 -5.76 22.57
C ALA A 255 -22.45 -4.35 22.26
N SER A 256 -22.43 -3.97 20.98
CA SER A 256 -22.06 -2.64 20.47
C SER A 256 -20.73 -2.12 20.99
N THR A 257 -19.71 -2.96 21.15
CA THR A 257 -18.44 -2.55 21.72
C THR A 257 -17.28 -3.44 21.34
N TRP A 258 -16.08 -2.88 21.46
CA TRP A 258 -14.82 -3.61 21.34
C TRP A 258 -14.56 -4.48 22.58
N LYS A 259 -14.00 -5.64 22.32
CA LYS A 259 -13.58 -6.56 23.37
C LYS A 259 -12.21 -7.14 23.06
N GLN A 260 -11.31 -7.08 24.02
CA GLN A 260 -10.05 -7.80 23.96
C GLN A 260 -10.17 -9.07 24.81
N VAL A 261 -9.83 -10.20 24.20
CA VAL A 261 -9.74 -11.49 24.89
C VAL A 261 -8.37 -12.07 24.56
N SER A 262 -7.55 -12.26 25.58
CA SER A 262 -6.12 -12.51 25.41
C SER A 262 -5.49 -11.42 24.54
N ASP A 263 -4.72 -11.76 23.51
CA ASP A 263 -4.07 -10.80 22.61
C ASP A 263 -4.89 -10.46 21.35
N HIS A 264 -6.17 -10.89 21.29
CA HIS A 264 -7.02 -10.70 20.12
C HIS A 264 -8.14 -9.69 20.38
N TRP A 265 -8.42 -8.87 19.38
CA TRP A 265 -9.52 -7.92 19.40
C TRP A 265 -10.72 -8.45 18.63
N TYR A 266 -11.90 -8.21 19.18
CA TYR A 266 -13.21 -8.57 18.66
C TYR A 266 -14.12 -7.35 18.71
N TYR A 267 -15.13 -7.32 17.87
CA TYR A 267 -16.19 -6.32 17.95
C TYR A 267 -17.55 -7.01 18.03
N ALA A 268 -18.26 -6.77 19.12
CA ALA A 268 -19.64 -7.26 19.28
C ALA A 268 -20.60 -6.28 18.58
N ASN A 269 -21.41 -6.80 17.68
CA ASN A 269 -22.49 -6.07 17.02
C ASN A 269 -23.60 -5.67 18.01
N ALA A 270 -24.62 -4.96 17.52
CA ALA A 270 -25.77 -4.56 18.37
C ALA A 270 -26.53 -5.77 18.93
N ASP A 271 -26.61 -6.85 18.16
CA ASP A 271 -27.26 -8.10 18.55
C ASP A 271 -26.34 -9.04 19.34
N GLY A 272 -25.13 -8.57 19.65
CA GLY A 272 -24.13 -9.29 20.46
C GLY A 272 -23.25 -10.28 19.70
N ASP A 273 -23.60 -10.65 18.46
CA ASP A 273 -22.76 -11.49 17.63
C ASP A 273 -21.44 -10.79 17.30
N LEU A 274 -20.34 -11.52 17.28
CA LEU A 274 -19.03 -10.96 16.95
C LEU A 274 -18.91 -10.78 15.45
N ALA A 275 -18.40 -9.60 15.04
CA ALA A 275 -18.23 -9.24 13.64
C ALA A 275 -17.31 -10.20 12.89
N THR A 276 -17.62 -10.47 11.61
CA THR A 276 -16.80 -11.19 10.64
C THR A 276 -16.76 -10.41 9.33
N GLY A 277 -15.69 -10.56 8.53
CA GLY A 277 -15.51 -9.83 7.28
C GLY A 277 -15.30 -8.34 7.50
N TRP A 278 -15.64 -7.54 6.49
CA TRP A 278 -15.51 -6.08 6.54
C TRP A 278 -16.61 -5.43 7.38
N LYS A 279 -16.21 -4.56 8.28
CA LYS A 279 -17.11 -3.81 9.15
C LYS A 279 -16.64 -2.37 9.29
N GLN A 280 -17.54 -1.42 9.05
CA GLN A 280 -17.30 -0.03 9.40
C GLN A 280 -17.71 0.21 10.86
N ILE A 281 -16.77 0.73 11.64
CA ILE A 281 -16.98 1.07 13.05
C ILE A 281 -16.53 2.50 13.22
N SER A 282 -17.46 3.39 13.57
CA SER A 282 -17.27 4.83 13.48
C SER A 282 -16.89 5.22 12.02
N ASP A 283 -15.80 5.94 11.80
CA ASP A 283 -15.38 6.40 10.48
C ASP A 283 -14.29 5.51 9.83
N ALA A 284 -13.93 4.39 10.45
CA ALA A 284 -12.89 3.50 9.96
C ALA A 284 -13.43 2.13 9.57
N TRP A 285 -12.84 1.52 8.54
CA TRP A 285 -13.10 0.15 8.16
C TRP A 285 -12.12 -0.80 8.86
N PHE A 286 -12.66 -1.90 9.32
CA PHE A 286 -11.94 -3.02 9.95
C PHE A 286 -12.29 -4.31 9.23
N HIS A 287 -11.42 -5.29 9.32
CA HIS A 287 -11.69 -6.64 8.83
C HIS A 287 -11.53 -7.64 9.98
N PHE A 288 -12.48 -8.56 10.07
CA PHE A 288 -12.46 -9.67 11.03
C PHE A 288 -12.42 -10.98 10.26
N ASN A 289 -11.57 -11.89 10.67
CA ASN A 289 -11.51 -13.21 10.05
C ASN A 289 -12.74 -14.09 10.43
N ASP A 290 -12.80 -15.33 9.91
CA ASP A 290 -13.91 -16.24 10.15
C ASP A 290 -14.06 -16.66 11.63
N ASN A 291 -13.04 -16.44 12.45
CA ASN A 291 -13.08 -16.62 13.90
C ASN A 291 -13.41 -15.33 14.64
N SER A 292 -13.91 -14.31 13.92
CA SER A 292 -14.25 -12.98 14.45
C SER A 292 -13.05 -12.19 15.02
N VAL A 293 -11.82 -12.62 14.79
CA VAL A 293 -10.62 -11.92 15.25
C VAL A 293 -10.32 -10.75 14.29
N MET A 294 -10.10 -9.57 14.85
CA MET A 294 -9.68 -8.38 14.09
C MET A 294 -8.36 -8.65 13.37
N SER A 295 -8.34 -8.41 12.06
CA SER A 295 -7.15 -8.54 11.22
C SER A 295 -6.26 -7.30 11.33
N THR A 296 -4.95 -7.48 11.21
CA THR A 296 -3.94 -6.43 11.08
C THR A 296 -2.92 -6.80 10.00
N GLY A 297 -2.18 -5.82 9.48
CA GLY A 297 -1.20 -6.05 8.42
C GLY A 297 -1.85 -6.29 7.04
N TRP A 298 -1.15 -7.01 6.18
CA TRP A 298 -1.60 -7.30 4.83
C TRP A 298 -2.67 -8.39 4.78
N ILE A 299 -3.77 -8.11 4.07
CA ILE A 299 -4.83 -9.08 3.82
C ILE A 299 -5.29 -9.03 2.35
N SER A 300 -5.84 -10.14 1.84
CA SER A 300 -6.39 -10.22 0.48
C SER A 300 -7.67 -11.06 0.45
N PRO A 301 -8.77 -10.61 1.06
CA PRO A 301 -9.99 -11.40 1.21
C PRO A 301 -10.77 -11.61 -0.10
N ASN A 302 -10.57 -10.76 -1.11
CA ASN A 302 -11.32 -10.79 -2.37
C ASN A 302 -10.41 -10.67 -3.61
N GLY A 303 -9.11 -11.04 -3.47
CA GLY A 303 -8.13 -10.93 -4.54
C GLY A 303 -7.48 -9.55 -4.67
N HIS A 304 -7.96 -8.54 -3.96
CA HIS A 304 -7.30 -7.24 -3.82
C HIS A 304 -6.53 -7.18 -2.50
N TRP A 305 -5.36 -6.55 -2.53
CA TRP A 305 -4.57 -6.35 -1.33
C TRP A 305 -5.02 -5.12 -0.56
N TYR A 306 -5.11 -5.27 0.74
CA TYR A 306 -5.41 -4.19 1.71
C TYR A 306 -4.35 -4.21 2.80
N TYR A 307 -4.15 -3.08 3.45
CA TYR A 307 -3.31 -2.99 4.62
C TYR A 307 -4.09 -2.43 5.80
N LEU A 308 -4.12 -3.21 6.87
CA LEU A 308 -4.71 -2.82 8.14
C LEU A 308 -3.60 -2.43 9.09
N SER A 309 -3.65 -1.21 9.61
CA SER A 309 -2.67 -0.70 10.56
C SER A 309 -2.66 -1.51 11.87
N GLY A 310 -1.69 -1.27 12.74
CA GLY A 310 -1.58 -2.02 14.00
C GLY A 310 -2.82 -1.93 14.92
N ASN A 311 -3.64 -0.89 14.77
CA ASN A 311 -4.92 -0.74 15.45
C ASN A 311 -6.10 -1.36 14.69
N GLY A 312 -5.85 -2.05 13.57
CA GLY A 312 -6.85 -2.72 12.74
C GLY A 312 -7.54 -1.83 11.70
N ALA A 313 -7.32 -0.52 11.70
CA ALA A 313 -7.96 0.38 10.76
C ALA A 313 -7.38 0.21 9.35
N MET A 314 -8.26 0.14 8.33
CA MET A 314 -7.91 0.03 6.92
C MET A 314 -7.21 1.29 6.42
N SER A 315 -6.08 1.13 5.75
CA SER A 315 -5.32 2.22 5.13
C SER A 315 -5.96 2.68 3.83
N THR A 316 -5.99 3.99 3.60
CA THR A 316 -6.35 4.65 2.33
C THR A 316 -5.32 5.73 2.01
N GLY A 317 -5.17 6.08 0.72
CA GLY A 317 -4.14 7.02 0.30
C GLY A 317 -2.73 6.45 0.44
N TRP A 318 -1.74 7.31 0.67
CA TRP A 318 -0.35 6.91 0.84
C TRP A 318 -0.09 6.35 2.24
N ALA A 319 0.51 5.17 2.29
CA ALA A 319 0.96 4.56 3.54
C ALA A 319 2.37 3.96 3.38
N ARG A 320 3.17 4.08 4.44
CA ARG A 320 4.51 3.49 4.48
C ARG A 320 4.47 2.20 5.29
N VAL A 321 4.78 1.10 4.64
CA VAL A 321 4.78 -0.24 5.23
C VAL A 321 6.15 -0.86 5.03
N ASP A 322 6.79 -1.30 6.09
CA ASP A 322 8.11 -1.95 6.09
C ASP A 322 9.17 -1.20 5.25
N GLY A 323 9.16 0.13 5.37
CA GLY A 323 10.12 1.00 4.70
C GLY A 323 9.75 1.42 3.28
N SER A 324 8.79 0.78 2.62
CA SER A 324 8.30 1.09 1.27
C SER A 324 6.99 1.87 1.30
N TRP A 325 6.79 2.75 0.32
CA TRP A 325 5.54 3.47 0.16
C TRP A 325 4.58 2.69 -0.74
N TYR A 326 3.30 2.68 -0.37
CA TYR A 326 2.19 2.10 -1.10
C TYR A 326 1.07 3.12 -1.23
N TYR A 327 0.22 2.93 -2.22
CA TYR A 327 -0.99 3.74 -2.37
C TYR A 327 -2.23 2.85 -2.40
N PHE A 328 -3.17 3.19 -1.53
CA PHE A 328 -4.46 2.53 -1.42
C PHE A 328 -5.55 3.49 -1.92
N ASP A 329 -6.44 3.02 -2.76
CA ASP A 329 -7.53 3.87 -3.23
C ASP A 329 -8.60 4.12 -2.14
N THR A 330 -9.64 4.82 -2.47
CA THR A 330 -10.71 5.17 -1.51
C THR A 330 -11.48 3.95 -0.99
N THR A 331 -11.37 2.80 -1.65
CA THR A 331 -11.94 1.52 -1.18
C THR A 331 -10.97 0.76 -0.30
N GLY A 332 -9.77 1.26 -0.11
CA GLY A 332 -8.67 0.61 0.60
C GLY A 332 -7.90 -0.40 -0.24
N ALA A 333 -8.24 -0.59 -1.52
CA ALA A 333 -7.52 -1.52 -2.39
C ALA A 333 -6.16 -0.95 -2.80
N MET A 334 -5.09 -1.76 -2.65
CA MET A 334 -3.74 -1.40 -3.06
C MET A 334 -3.66 -1.25 -4.57
N ARG A 335 -3.10 -0.13 -5.04
CA ARG A 335 -2.79 0.09 -6.45
C ARG A 335 -1.42 -0.49 -6.78
N SER A 336 -1.29 -1.08 -7.98
CA SER A 336 -0.04 -1.64 -8.48
C SER A 336 0.05 -1.50 -10.00
N SER A 337 1.27 -1.57 -10.55
CA SER A 337 1.57 -1.44 -11.99
C SER A 337 0.92 -0.22 -12.63
N THR A 338 0.95 0.93 -11.94
CA THR A 338 0.23 2.13 -12.39
C THR A 338 0.89 3.42 -11.91
N TRP A 339 0.61 4.50 -12.63
CA TRP A 339 0.97 5.85 -12.23
C TRP A 339 -0.09 6.44 -11.30
N VAL A 340 0.37 7.12 -10.25
CA VAL A 340 -0.48 7.87 -9.30
C VAL A 340 0.01 9.30 -9.23
N SER A 341 -0.91 10.26 -9.41
CA SER A 341 -0.60 11.68 -9.24
C SER A 341 -0.93 12.14 -7.82
N ASN A 342 0.00 12.85 -7.21
CA ASN A 342 -0.19 13.46 -5.89
C ASN A 342 0.53 14.81 -5.84
N GLY A 343 -0.17 15.89 -5.51
CA GLY A 343 0.42 17.23 -5.42
C GLY A 343 1.06 17.74 -6.70
N GLY A 344 0.55 17.32 -7.89
CA GLY A 344 1.10 17.70 -9.20
C GLY A 344 2.33 16.90 -9.61
N GLN A 345 2.79 15.94 -8.82
CA GLN A 345 3.86 15.01 -9.14
C GLN A 345 3.31 13.63 -9.46
N TRP A 346 4.01 12.89 -10.32
CA TRP A 346 3.65 11.52 -10.67
C TRP A 346 4.59 10.52 -9.99
N PHE A 347 4.02 9.43 -9.55
CA PHE A 347 4.69 8.32 -8.86
C PHE A 347 4.28 7.01 -9.51
N TYR A 348 5.21 6.10 -9.73
CA TYR A 348 4.91 4.79 -10.28
C TYR A 348 4.89 3.73 -9.20
N LEU A 349 3.81 2.95 -9.16
CA LEU A 349 3.67 1.78 -8.30
C LEU A 349 4.01 0.53 -9.09
N GLU A 350 4.96 -0.23 -8.62
CA GLU A 350 5.41 -1.47 -9.25
C GLU A 350 4.37 -2.59 -9.16
N GLY A 351 4.63 -3.73 -9.78
CA GLY A 351 3.75 -4.90 -9.70
C GLY A 351 3.51 -5.41 -8.26
N SER A 352 4.45 -5.17 -7.36
CA SER A 352 4.32 -5.43 -5.93
C SER A 352 3.44 -4.43 -5.17
N GLY A 353 3.04 -3.33 -5.82
CA GLY A 353 2.40 -2.17 -5.20
C GLY A 353 3.36 -1.16 -4.57
N ALA A 354 4.63 -1.52 -4.38
CA ALA A 354 5.62 -0.60 -3.82
C ALA A 354 5.93 0.55 -4.79
N MET A 355 6.08 1.76 -4.27
CA MET A 355 6.48 2.93 -5.05
C MET A 355 7.92 2.81 -5.53
N ALA A 356 8.15 2.97 -6.83
CA ALA A 356 9.48 3.06 -7.40
C ALA A 356 10.19 4.33 -6.91
N ALA A 357 11.44 4.21 -6.43
CA ALA A 357 12.23 5.34 -5.97
C ALA A 357 13.72 5.13 -6.27
N GLY A 358 14.41 6.17 -6.74
CA GLY A 358 15.83 6.16 -7.04
C GLY A 358 16.22 5.21 -8.18
N LYS A 359 15.34 4.95 -9.14
CA LYS A 359 15.57 3.95 -10.19
C LYS A 359 14.91 4.24 -11.52
N TRP A 360 15.40 3.56 -12.55
CA TRP A 360 14.83 3.53 -13.88
C TRP A 360 13.62 2.59 -13.92
N ILE A 361 12.57 2.99 -14.65
CA ILE A 361 11.34 2.23 -14.87
C ILE A 361 10.91 2.29 -16.33
N SER A 362 10.29 1.22 -16.82
CA SER A 362 9.83 1.14 -18.21
C SER A 362 8.50 0.36 -18.28
N PRO A 363 7.39 0.97 -17.83
CA PRO A 363 6.10 0.27 -17.73
C PRO A 363 5.40 0.05 -19.07
N ASP A 364 5.71 0.89 -20.08
CA ASP A 364 5.04 0.95 -21.39
C ASP A 364 6.03 0.89 -22.56
N GLY A 365 7.27 0.45 -22.29
CA GLY A 365 8.34 0.42 -23.28
C GLY A 365 9.14 1.71 -23.40
N HIS A 366 8.70 2.80 -22.77
CA HIS A 366 9.46 4.03 -22.63
C HIS A 366 10.20 4.07 -21.31
N TRP A 367 11.37 4.72 -21.28
CA TRP A 367 12.16 4.87 -20.08
C TRP A 367 11.78 6.13 -19.31
N TYR A 368 11.62 5.97 -17.99
CA TYR A 368 11.39 7.02 -17.01
C TYR A 368 12.39 6.87 -15.88
N TYR A 369 12.56 7.90 -15.10
CA TYR A 369 13.34 7.83 -13.87
C TYR A 369 12.52 8.37 -12.71
N ALA A 370 12.34 7.55 -11.69
CA ALA A 370 11.81 7.96 -10.40
C ALA A 370 12.99 8.41 -9.53
N ASP A 371 12.97 9.62 -9.03
CA ASP A 371 14.02 10.11 -8.14
C ASP A 371 13.96 9.42 -6.76
N ARG A 372 14.84 9.80 -5.83
CA ARG A 372 14.90 9.18 -4.49
C ARG A 372 13.64 9.42 -3.66
N THR A 373 12.83 10.41 -3.99
CA THR A 373 11.53 10.66 -3.37
C THR A 373 10.41 9.86 -4.01
N GLY A 374 10.68 9.19 -5.13
CA GLY A 374 9.73 8.48 -5.96
C GLY A 374 9.09 9.35 -7.04
N ALA A 375 9.36 10.66 -7.06
CA ALA A 375 8.78 11.54 -8.05
C ALA A 375 9.37 11.29 -9.45
N MET A 376 8.50 11.25 -10.46
CA MET A 376 8.86 11.16 -11.87
C MET A 376 9.68 12.39 -12.29
N VAL A 377 10.86 12.16 -12.84
CA VAL A 377 11.75 13.24 -13.30
C VAL A 377 11.29 13.80 -14.64
N THR A 378 11.39 15.12 -14.78
CA THR A 378 11.22 15.85 -16.04
C THR A 378 12.37 16.83 -16.22
N GLY A 379 12.66 17.24 -17.48
CA GLY A 379 13.77 18.14 -17.79
C GLY A 379 15.14 17.48 -17.65
N TRP A 380 16.19 18.29 -17.49
CA TRP A 380 17.57 17.81 -17.33
C TRP A 380 17.80 17.19 -15.96
N LYS A 381 18.41 16.02 -15.96
CA LYS A 381 18.79 15.32 -14.73
C LYS A 381 20.13 14.62 -14.87
N GLN A 382 21.01 14.80 -13.90
CA GLN A 382 22.22 14.01 -13.79
C GLN A 382 21.94 12.74 -12.97
N ILE A 383 22.26 11.57 -13.54
CA ILE A 383 22.10 10.25 -12.94
C ILE A 383 23.41 9.52 -13.13
N ASP A 384 24.02 9.07 -12.06
CA ASP A 384 25.30 8.36 -12.03
C ASP A 384 26.41 9.04 -12.85
N GLY A 385 26.46 10.39 -12.78
CA GLY A 385 27.46 11.20 -13.45
C GLY A 385 27.14 11.57 -14.90
N ALA A 386 26.16 10.95 -15.54
CA ALA A 386 25.73 11.25 -16.91
C ALA A 386 24.49 12.15 -16.93
N TRP A 387 24.40 13.04 -17.93
CA TRP A 387 23.23 13.88 -18.13
C TRP A 387 22.20 13.20 -19.03
N TYR A 388 20.92 13.31 -18.63
CA TYR A 388 19.74 12.86 -19.36
C TYR A 388 18.73 13.99 -19.46
N PHE A 389 17.89 13.93 -20.46
CA PHE A 389 16.74 14.82 -20.59
C PHE A 389 15.45 14.02 -20.64
N PHE A 390 14.47 14.45 -19.86
CA PHE A 390 13.15 13.86 -19.81
C PHE A 390 12.12 14.88 -20.29
N HIS A 391 11.24 14.47 -21.20
CA HIS A 391 10.15 15.32 -21.67
C HIS A 391 9.19 15.68 -20.53
N GLY A 392 8.26 16.61 -20.75
CA GLY A 392 7.28 17.01 -19.73
C GLY A 392 6.36 15.87 -19.26
N ASN A 393 6.22 14.82 -20.07
CA ASN A 393 5.50 13.57 -19.69
C ASN A 393 6.39 12.53 -18.99
N GLY A 394 7.65 12.88 -18.70
CA GLY A 394 8.61 12.00 -18.01
C GLY A 394 9.35 11.02 -18.91
N VAL A 395 9.04 10.92 -20.21
CA VAL A 395 9.73 10.01 -21.13
C VAL A 395 11.16 10.48 -21.37
N MET A 396 12.14 9.58 -21.24
CA MET A 396 13.54 9.84 -21.52
C MET A 396 13.74 10.14 -23.01
N ALA A 397 14.39 11.25 -23.32
CA ALA A 397 14.71 11.64 -24.68
C ALA A 397 15.91 10.86 -25.22
N SER A 398 15.93 10.63 -26.53
CA SER A 398 17.07 10.09 -27.29
C SER A 398 17.17 10.73 -28.65
N GLY A 399 18.36 10.64 -29.30
CA GLY A 399 18.62 11.29 -30.58
C GLY A 399 18.81 12.81 -30.46
N TRP A 400 18.60 13.52 -31.56
CA TRP A 400 18.67 14.97 -31.59
C TRP A 400 17.49 15.63 -30.89
N GLN A 401 17.76 16.54 -29.96
CA GLN A 401 16.76 17.29 -29.20
C GLN A 401 17.08 18.79 -29.23
N GLN A 402 16.10 19.61 -29.55
CA GLN A 402 16.21 21.05 -29.40
C GLN A 402 15.57 21.49 -28.07
N ILE A 403 16.42 21.91 -27.15
CA ILE A 403 15.99 22.24 -25.78
C ILE A 403 16.39 23.70 -25.50
N GLY A 404 15.41 24.55 -25.26
CA GLY A 404 15.65 25.97 -25.03
C GLY A 404 16.32 26.67 -26.22
N GLY A 405 16.04 26.22 -27.46
CA GLY A 405 16.65 26.76 -28.68
C GLY A 405 18.03 26.20 -29.05
N THR A 406 18.64 25.39 -28.17
CA THR A 406 19.96 24.77 -28.39
C THR A 406 19.80 23.29 -28.75
N TRP A 407 20.55 22.82 -29.73
CA TRP A 407 20.56 21.42 -30.13
C TRP A 407 21.53 20.59 -29.27
N TYR A 408 21.04 19.44 -28.84
CA TYR A 408 21.79 18.43 -28.10
C TYR A 408 21.59 17.07 -28.77
N TYR A 409 22.55 16.19 -28.61
CA TYR A 409 22.40 14.80 -29.03
C TYR A 409 22.44 13.88 -27.82
N LEU A 410 21.34 13.12 -27.63
CA LEU A 410 21.24 12.12 -26.60
C LEU A 410 21.42 10.74 -27.24
N GLY A 411 22.39 9.98 -26.79
CA GLY A 411 22.66 8.64 -27.33
C GLY A 411 21.43 7.72 -27.24
N ALA A 412 21.50 6.55 -27.83
CA ALA A 412 20.39 5.55 -27.77
C ALA A 412 20.01 5.17 -26.33
N GLY A 413 20.95 5.22 -25.39
CA GLY A 413 20.71 5.04 -23.94
C GLY A 413 20.28 6.32 -23.21
N GLY A 414 19.97 7.42 -23.93
CA GLY A 414 19.53 8.70 -23.35
C GLY A 414 20.64 9.58 -22.80
N THR A 415 21.88 9.14 -22.77
CA THR A 415 23.00 9.93 -22.23
C THR A 415 23.36 11.09 -23.17
N MET A 416 23.52 12.30 -22.63
CA MET A 416 23.96 13.47 -23.36
C MET A 416 25.39 13.27 -23.89
N ALA A 417 25.55 13.37 -25.21
CA ALA A 417 26.84 13.29 -25.87
C ALA A 417 27.62 14.60 -25.74
N THR A 418 28.94 14.50 -25.68
CA THR A 418 29.89 15.62 -25.69
C THR A 418 31.09 15.28 -26.61
N GLY A 419 31.81 16.27 -27.04
CA GLY A 419 32.97 16.08 -27.90
C GLY A 419 32.59 15.66 -29.33
N TRP A 420 33.52 14.97 -30.01
CA TRP A 420 33.32 14.49 -31.36
C TRP A 420 32.32 13.33 -31.42
N GLN A 421 31.32 13.46 -32.28
CA GLN A 421 30.31 12.43 -32.54
C GLN A 421 30.14 12.19 -34.04
N GLN A 422 30.12 10.93 -34.47
CA GLN A 422 29.73 10.56 -35.82
C GLN A 422 28.29 10.09 -35.82
N ILE A 423 27.39 10.84 -36.42
CA ILE A 423 25.94 10.57 -36.40
C ILE A 423 25.47 10.51 -37.85
N SER A 424 24.89 9.39 -38.24
CA SER A 424 24.40 9.15 -39.60
C SER A 424 25.43 9.44 -40.68
N GLY A 425 26.73 9.17 -40.40
CA GLY A 425 27.84 9.35 -41.36
C GLY A 425 28.47 10.75 -41.39
N ALA A 426 27.87 11.75 -40.78
CA ALA A 426 28.43 13.09 -40.60
C ALA A 426 29.10 13.27 -39.22
N TRP A 427 30.16 14.09 -39.18
CA TRP A 427 30.81 14.44 -37.93
C TRP A 427 30.20 15.71 -37.33
N TYR A 428 29.99 15.69 -36.05
CA TYR A 428 29.51 16.80 -35.20
C TYR A 428 30.48 17.02 -34.05
N TYR A 429 30.49 18.19 -33.50
CA TYR A 429 31.17 18.48 -32.26
C TYR A 429 30.18 19.10 -31.26
N LEU A 430 30.04 18.42 -30.11
CA LEU A 430 29.19 18.87 -29.02
C LEU A 430 30.10 19.43 -27.93
N GLY A 431 29.83 20.63 -27.48
CA GLY A 431 30.60 21.26 -26.42
C GLY A 431 30.62 20.45 -25.13
N GLY A 432 31.43 20.82 -24.14
CA GLY A 432 31.46 20.18 -22.82
C GLY A 432 30.13 20.26 -22.10
N ASN A 433 29.27 21.21 -22.44
CA ASN A 433 27.89 21.36 -21.98
C ASN A 433 26.87 20.60 -22.84
N GLY A 434 27.30 19.83 -23.81
CA GLY A 434 26.46 19.07 -24.74
C GLY A 434 25.87 19.85 -25.90
N ALA A 435 26.07 21.18 -25.95
CA ALA A 435 25.53 22.03 -27.02
C ALA A 435 26.21 21.74 -28.37
N MET A 436 25.40 21.57 -29.42
CA MET A 436 25.89 21.41 -30.79
C MET A 436 26.59 22.70 -31.25
N THR A 437 27.79 22.55 -31.81
CA THR A 437 28.55 23.67 -32.34
C THR A 437 28.25 23.93 -33.82
N THR A 438 28.32 25.19 -34.21
CA THR A 438 28.22 25.64 -35.62
C THR A 438 29.29 26.68 -35.89
N GLY A 439 29.62 26.94 -37.20
CA GLY A 439 30.65 27.89 -37.60
C GLY A 439 32.07 27.39 -37.29
N TRP A 440 33.03 28.32 -37.19
CA TRP A 440 34.43 28.01 -36.91
C TRP A 440 34.64 27.60 -35.43
N GLN A 441 35.36 26.49 -35.26
CA GLN A 441 35.76 25.99 -33.92
C GLN A 441 37.20 25.53 -33.93
N GLN A 442 37.97 25.92 -32.92
CA GLN A 442 39.33 25.41 -32.71
C GLN A 442 39.27 24.26 -31.70
N ILE A 443 39.61 23.07 -32.15
CA ILE A 443 39.54 21.85 -31.34
C ILE A 443 40.91 21.17 -31.38
N GLY A 444 41.54 21.01 -30.22
CA GLY A 444 42.90 20.46 -30.12
C GLY A 444 43.94 21.26 -30.94
N GLY A 445 43.78 22.57 -31.06
CA GLY A 445 44.67 23.43 -31.83
C GLY A 445 44.38 23.50 -33.33
N THR A 446 43.51 22.67 -33.87
CA THR A 446 43.10 22.62 -35.27
C THR A 446 41.77 23.32 -35.48
N TRP A 447 41.63 24.12 -36.53
CA TRP A 447 40.38 24.76 -36.87
C TRP A 447 39.52 23.85 -37.76
N TYR A 448 38.21 23.76 -37.41
CA TYR A 448 37.17 23.10 -38.17
C TYR A 448 36.00 24.04 -38.40
N TYR A 449 35.24 23.78 -39.45
CA TYR A 449 34.01 24.52 -39.73
C TYR A 449 32.80 23.60 -39.67
N PHE A 450 31.80 23.96 -38.88
CA PHE A 450 30.55 23.26 -38.81
C PHE A 450 29.46 24.06 -39.52
N ASN A 451 28.73 23.44 -40.42
CA ASN A 451 27.61 24.04 -41.13
C ASN A 451 26.50 24.48 -40.16
N SER A 452 25.48 25.18 -40.66
CA SER A 452 24.33 25.60 -39.82
C SER A 452 23.54 24.46 -39.24
N ASP A 453 23.58 23.25 -39.82
CA ASP A 453 23.00 22.01 -39.31
C ASP A 453 23.93 21.28 -38.33
N GLY A 454 25.07 21.84 -37.98
CA GLY A 454 26.08 21.27 -37.08
C GLY A 454 27.00 20.24 -37.72
N ALA A 455 26.79 19.83 -38.98
CA ALA A 455 27.65 18.87 -39.65
C ALA A 455 29.00 19.50 -40.01
N MET A 456 30.11 18.81 -39.72
CA MET A 456 31.46 19.24 -40.06
C MET A 456 31.61 19.32 -41.57
N ALA A 457 32.06 20.46 -42.07
CA ALA A 457 32.42 20.64 -43.47
C ALA A 457 33.71 19.87 -43.80
N THR A 458 33.72 19.18 -44.95
CA THR A 458 34.90 18.50 -45.47
C THR A 458 35.07 18.81 -46.94
N LYS A 459 36.32 18.89 -47.45
CA LYS A 459 36.65 19.19 -48.85
C LYS A 459 35.85 20.38 -49.37
N LYS A 460 35.80 21.47 -48.60
CA LYS A 460 34.90 22.61 -48.86
C LYS A 460 35.61 23.95 -48.70
N TRP A 461 35.33 24.89 -49.60
CA TRP A 461 35.66 26.29 -49.43
C TRP A 461 34.69 26.96 -48.48
N ILE A 462 35.19 27.66 -47.47
CA ILE A 462 34.42 28.47 -46.53
C ILE A 462 34.71 29.97 -46.87
N GLU A 463 33.62 30.70 -47.10
CA GLU A 463 33.64 32.12 -47.43
C GLU A 463 34.61 32.47 -48.61
N GLY A 464 34.87 31.50 -49.49
CA GLY A 464 35.79 31.68 -50.59
C GLY A 464 37.25 31.96 -50.21
N THR A 465 37.57 31.94 -48.93
CA THR A 465 38.86 32.35 -48.37
C THR A 465 39.62 31.19 -47.71
N PHE A 466 38.92 30.31 -47.02
CA PHE A 466 39.49 29.20 -46.27
C PHE A 466 39.08 27.87 -46.90
N TYR A 467 39.93 26.87 -46.79
CA TYR A 467 39.58 25.51 -47.25
C TYR A 467 39.75 24.49 -46.11
N VAL A 468 38.76 23.69 -45.94
CA VAL A 468 38.82 22.52 -45.02
C VAL A 468 39.04 21.26 -45.88
N ASP A 469 39.98 20.42 -45.47
CA ASP A 469 40.36 19.20 -46.19
C ASP A 469 39.40 18.03 -45.95
N GLY A 470 39.76 16.81 -46.41
CA GLY A 470 38.95 15.60 -46.23
C GLY A 470 38.79 15.16 -44.78
N SER A 471 39.62 15.60 -43.85
CA SER A 471 39.54 15.39 -42.43
C SER A 471 38.71 16.47 -41.71
N GLY A 472 38.31 17.51 -42.47
CA GLY A 472 37.64 18.70 -41.92
C GLY A 472 38.60 19.77 -41.39
N ALA A 473 39.91 19.50 -41.35
CA ALA A 473 40.89 20.42 -40.83
C ALA A 473 41.10 21.60 -41.82
N MET A 474 41.13 22.83 -41.31
CA MET A 474 41.48 24.02 -42.08
C MET A 474 42.94 23.97 -42.50
N LEU A 475 43.22 24.21 -43.80
CA LEU A 475 44.56 24.26 -44.30
C LEU A 475 45.27 25.57 -43.85
N VAL A 476 46.41 25.40 -43.16
CA VAL A 476 47.26 26.50 -42.68
C VAL A 476 48.72 26.27 -43.07
N SER A 477 49.47 27.33 -43.38
CA SER A 477 50.92 27.29 -43.69
C SER A 477 51.29 26.15 -44.65
N THR A 478 50.47 25.91 -45.66
CA THR A 478 50.65 24.76 -46.58
C THR A 478 50.30 25.14 -48.04
N THR A 479 50.74 24.30 -48.96
CA THR A 479 50.38 24.40 -50.39
C THR A 479 49.62 23.11 -50.77
N ARG A 480 48.44 23.25 -51.43
CA ARG A 480 47.58 22.12 -51.84
C ARG A 480 46.98 22.36 -53.22
N THR A 481 46.91 21.31 -54.03
CA THR A 481 46.15 21.31 -55.27
C THR A 481 44.72 20.93 -55.04
N ILE A 482 43.79 21.80 -55.41
CA ILE A 482 42.34 21.69 -55.23
C ILE A 482 41.70 21.99 -56.59
N ASP A 483 40.92 21.06 -57.14
CA ASP A 483 40.25 21.23 -58.46
C ASP A 483 41.15 21.70 -59.59
N GLY A 484 42.40 21.18 -59.61
CA GLY A 484 43.38 21.47 -60.64
C GLY A 484 44.19 22.80 -60.46
N TRP A 485 43.92 23.56 -59.41
CA TRP A 485 44.65 24.76 -59.02
C TRP A 485 45.44 24.50 -57.72
N THR A 486 46.69 24.96 -57.71
CA THR A 486 47.58 24.89 -56.55
C THR A 486 47.47 26.17 -55.74
N TYR A 487 46.98 26.10 -54.53
CA TYR A 487 46.81 27.19 -53.57
C TYR A 487 47.90 27.14 -52.51
N THR A 488 48.38 28.29 -52.08
CA THR A 488 49.23 28.45 -50.91
C THR A 488 48.43 29.16 -49.81
N PHE A 489 48.40 28.59 -48.60
CA PHE A 489 47.70 29.14 -47.46
C PHE A 489 48.68 29.71 -46.42
N ASP A 490 48.34 30.83 -45.84
CA ASP A 490 49.12 31.49 -44.77
C ASP A 490 48.91 30.80 -43.42
N GLY A 491 49.57 31.32 -42.36
CA GLY A 491 49.43 30.83 -40.99
C GLY A 491 48.04 31.02 -40.39
N ASN A 492 47.22 31.88 -40.99
CA ASN A 492 45.82 32.10 -40.57
C ASN A 492 44.81 31.33 -41.43
N GLY A 493 45.29 30.48 -42.35
CA GLY A 493 44.45 29.65 -43.23
C GLY A 493 43.87 30.39 -44.44
N ARG A 494 44.26 31.66 -44.72
CA ARG A 494 43.79 32.36 -45.87
C ARG A 494 44.65 31.95 -47.07
N TRP A 495 44.02 31.69 -48.24
CA TRP A 495 44.82 31.52 -49.45
C TRP A 495 45.43 32.85 -49.90
N ILE A 496 46.72 32.82 -50.23
CA ILE A 496 47.50 33.99 -50.62
C ILE A 496 47.94 33.93 -52.08
N THR A 497 48.16 32.74 -52.61
CA THR A 497 48.51 32.58 -54.04
C THR A 497 47.79 31.37 -54.61
N VAL A 498 47.50 31.44 -55.92
CA VAL A 498 46.97 30.31 -56.68
C VAL A 498 47.65 30.25 -58.05
N ASN A 499 47.95 29.06 -58.53
CA ASN A 499 48.43 28.85 -59.91
C ASN A 499 48.03 27.44 -60.43
N ASN A 500 48.09 27.23 -61.75
CA ASN A 500 47.90 25.93 -62.39
C ASN A 500 49.09 25.51 -63.24
N GLY A 501 50.24 26.21 -63.11
CA GLY A 501 51.44 25.96 -63.88
C GLY A 501 51.41 26.48 -65.37
N GLY A 502 50.27 27.03 -65.80
CA GLY A 502 50.05 27.57 -67.11
C GLY A 502 50.36 29.09 -67.22
N TYR A 503 50.00 29.72 -68.37
CA TYR A 503 50.12 31.16 -68.60
C TYR A 503 48.91 31.98 -68.17
N SER A 504 47.86 31.35 -67.69
CA SER A 504 46.62 32.02 -67.31
C SER A 504 46.38 31.98 -65.80
N CYS A 505 45.86 33.08 -65.28
CA CYS A 505 45.24 33.15 -63.94
C CYS A 505 43.73 32.98 -64.06
N PRO A 506 43.07 32.44 -63.02
CA PRO A 506 41.61 32.32 -63.04
C PRO A 506 40.96 33.72 -63.01
N ALA A 507 39.73 33.81 -63.56
CA ALA A 507 39.03 35.11 -63.67
C ALA A 507 38.81 35.82 -62.32
N TRP A 508 38.66 35.03 -61.21
CA TRP A 508 38.46 35.53 -59.84
C TRP A 508 39.78 35.89 -59.12
N ALA A 509 40.96 35.56 -59.69
CA ALA A 509 42.31 36.03 -59.25
C ALA A 509 43.17 36.44 -60.44
N PRO A 510 42.82 37.50 -61.09
CA PRO A 510 43.36 37.82 -62.41
C PRO A 510 44.79 38.49 -62.40
N ILE A 511 45.29 38.83 -61.22
CA ILE A 511 46.60 39.51 -61.08
C ILE A 511 47.70 38.45 -61.15
N LYS A 512 48.57 38.54 -62.15
CA LYS A 512 49.72 37.66 -62.40
C LYS A 512 50.93 38.08 -61.59
N GLY A 513 51.55 37.18 -60.80
CA GLY A 513 52.80 37.38 -60.08
C GLY A 513 53.94 36.56 -60.67
N ASN A 514 55.05 37.20 -60.99
CA ASN A 514 56.27 36.52 -61.38
C ASN A 514 57.19 36.39 -60.15
N ALA A 515 57.48 35.15 -59.73
CA ALA A 515 58.20 34.87 -58.47
C ALA A 515 59.65 35.24 -58.51
N SER A 516 60.26 35.22 -59.71
CA SER A 516 61.67 35.56 -59.90
C SER A 516 61.93 37.06 -59.80
N SER A 517 61.05 37.88 -60.37
CA SER A 517 61.15 39.34 -60.32
C SER A 517 60.44 39.96 -59.12
N LYS A 518 59.61 39.24 -58.47
CA LYS A 518 58.69 39.69 -57.38
C LYS A 518 57.78 40.85 -57.86
N ILE A 519 57.41 40.86 -59.19
CA ILE A 519 56.54 41.86 -59.79
C ILE A 519 55.15 41.21 -60.06
N TYR A 520 54.09 41.96 -59.77
CA TYR A 520 52.75 41.57 -60.16
C TYR A 520 52.21 42.46 -61.27
N HIS A 521 51.44 41.90 -62.18
CA HIS A 521 50.87 42.53 -63.36
C HIS A 521 49.35 42.40 -63.36
N HIS A 522 48.65 43.49 -63.56
CA HIS A 522 47.21 43.52 -63.83
C HIS A 522 46.93 43.18 -65.30
N PRO A 523 45.70 42.74 -65.65
CA PRO A 523 45.29 42.43 -67.01
C PRO A 523 45.52 43.56 -68.02
N TRP A 524 45.57 44.78 -67.55
CA TRP A 524 45.82 45.99 -68.38
C TRP A 524 47.28 46.37 -68.50
N ASN A 525 48.21 45.69 -67.85
CA ASN A 525 49.63 45.96 -67.99
C ASN A 525 50.17 45.37 -69.30
N GLN A 526 51.08 46.04 -69.94
CA GLN A 526 51.66 45.70 -71.27
C GLN A 526 52.26 44.27 -71.25
N SER A 527 52.98 43.87 -70.22
CA SER A 527 53.62 42.54 -70.09
C SER A 527 52.73 41.45 -69.53
N TYR A 528 51.46 41.72 -69.35
CA TYR A 528 50.55 40.74 -68.70
C TYR A 528 50.42 39.45 -69.50
N SER A 529 50.22 39.53 -70.83
CA SER A 529 50.06 38.38 -71.71
C SER A 529 51.28 37.47 -71.73
N GLU A 530 52.46 38.07 -71.66
CA GLU A 530 53.77 37.41 -71.76
C GLU A 530 54.23 36.82 -70.42
N THR A 531 53.63 37.28 -69.30
CA THR A 531 54.00 36.83 -67.99
C THR A 531 53.41 35.47 -67.74
N LYS A 532 54.30 34.44 -67.54
CA LYS A 532 53.90 33.16 -66.97
C LYS A 532 53.77 33.35 -65.45
N PRO A 533 52.59 33.25 -64.87
CA PRO A 533 52.44 33.46 -63.45
C PRO A 533 52.91 32.23 -62.67
N GLU A 534 53.74 32.42 -61.69
CA GLU A 534 53.97 31.42 -60.61
C GLU A 534 53.01 31.65 -59.48
N ALA A 535 52.32 32.80 -59.41
CA ALA A 535 51.27 33.11 -58.46
C ALA A 535 50.21 33.99 -59.12
N CYS A 536 48.93 33.74 -58.84
CA CYS A 536 47.81 34.61 -59.17
C CYS A 536 47.16 35.16 -57.89
N PHE A 537 46.66 36.41 -58.00
CA PHE A 537 46.06 37.09 -56.84
C PHE A 537 44.73 37.73 -57.25
N SER A 538 43.77 37.77 -56.28
CA SER A 538 42.50 38.46 -56.51
C SER A 538 42.62 39.99 -56.26
N THR A 539 43.54 40.41 -55.40
CA THR A 539 43.74 41.81 -55.03
C THR A 539 45.22 42.19 -54.94
N ASP A 540 45.51 43.50 -55.08
CA ASP A 540 46.86 44.08 -54.89
C ASP A 540 47.36 43.78 -53.46
N ALA A 541 46.48 43.88 -52.47
CA ALA A 541 46.81 43.57 -51.06
C ALA A 541 47.33 42.16 -50.90
N GLN A 542 46.75 41.17 -51.57
CA GLN A 542 47.22 39.76 -51.54
C GLN A 542 48.61 39.66 -52.23
N ALA A 543 48.82 40.34 -53.39
CA ALA A 543 50.10 40.34 -54.07
C ALA A 543 51.19 40.95 -53.20
N VAL A 544 50.91 42.07 -52.57
CA VAL A 544 51.84 42.75 -51.65
C VAL A 544 52.12 41.88 -50.41
N ALA A 545 51.09 41.27 -49.81
CA ALA A 545 51.22 40.32 -48.64
C ALA A 545 52.09 39.10 -49.02
N ALA A 546 52.04 38.64 -50.24
CA ALA A 546 52.90 37.58 -50.78
C ALA A 546 54.32 38.07 -51.20
N GLY A 547 54.65 39.29 -50.90
CA GLY A 547 55.96 39.87 -51.14
C GLY A 547 56.23 40.36 -52.61
N PHE A 548 55.18 40.60 -53.37
CA PHE A 548 55.27 41.15 -54.72
C PHE A 548 55.05 42.69 -54.74
N ARG A 549 55.60 43.39 -55.71
CA ARG A 549 55.40 44.79 -55.93
C ARG A 549 54.76 45.06 -57.32
N ALA A 550 54.05 46.13 -57.44
CA ALA A 550 53.41 46.50 -58.74
C ALA A 550 54.41 46.67 -59.87
N ALA A 551 54.00 46.23 -61.05
CA ALA A 551 54.74 46.60 -62.30
C ALA A 551 54.78 48.11 -62.43
N LYS A 552 55.95 48.61 -62.84
CA LYS A 552 56.00 50.00 -63.27
C LYS A 552 55.15 50.13 -64.54
N ARG A 553 54.42 51.24 -64.65
CA ARG A 553 53.61 51.55 -65.83
C ARG A 553 54.47 51.61 -67.07
#